data_4d305c0398b6dfe6d3baa6634541a101
#
_entry.id   4d305c0398b6dfe6d3baa6634541a101
#
_cell.length_a   1.000
_cell.length_b   1.000
_cell.length_c   1.000
_cell.angle_alpha   90.00
_cell.angle_beta   90.00
_cell.angle_gamma   90.00
#
_symmetry.space_group_name_H-M   'P 1'
#
loop_
_entity.id
_entity.type
_entity.pdbx_description
1 polymer ?
#
loop_
_entity_poly.entity_id
_entity_poly.type
_entity_poly.pdbx_seq_one_letter_code
_entity_poly.pdbx_strand_id
1 'polypeptide(L)'
;EGVGNLHNWQWLFLVEAIPSFLLAFVVLRYLDNDVKSATWLSDQEKAVIEQDLQKDQLDKDAANAGMPQHSLSAMLRNRFVWLLAVIFFSFNIGYYGINFWLPSIIKSSGVQDDLTIGLLAAVPYIFGAAFMLWNSRHSDLKQERRWHIAIPAIVGAIGLTFSALNEGSTFWMMAWICVAMSGTLSLIPTYISLPGTLLSGTAAAAGIALVNSIGNLAGFFGPTVLGWLKDTTGSTSSGLYILAGFLVLCAPLIFLIPARLVNPRDRKTAVQAENTVLTKRGHI
;
A
#
# COMPACT_ATOMS: atom_id res chain seq x y z
N GLU A 1 -6.02 -0.90 -36.32
CA GLU A 1 -5.31 -1.91 -37.12
C GLU A 1 -3.91 -2.08 -36.54
N GLY A 2 -3.49 -3.30 -36.30
CA GLY A 2 -2.18 -3.57 -35.71
C GLY A 2 -1.03 -3.51 -36.73
N VAL A 3 0.20 -3.39 -36.25
CA VAL A 3 1.42 -3.45 -37.05
C VAL A 3 1.89 -4.91 -37.08
N GLY A 4 2.23 -5.42 -38.29
CA GLY A 4 2.48 -6.85 -38.46
C GLY A 4 1.17 -7.65 -38.23
N ASN A 5 1.24 -8.90 -37.89
CA ASN A 5 0.06 -9.73 -37.59
C ASN A 5 -0.44 -9.60 -36.13
N LEU A 6 -0.05 -8.54 -35.42
CA LEU A 6 -0.41 -8.33 -34.00
C LEU A 6 -1.40 -7.19 -33.86
N HIS A 7 -2.40 -7.36 -33.00
CA HIS A 7 -3.31 -6.30 -32.59
C HIS A 7 -2.63 -5.26 -31.68
N ASN A 8 -3.15 -4.03 -31.61
CA ASN A 8 -2.57 -2.94 -30.83
C ASN A 8 -2.37 -3.30 -29.35
N TRP A 9 -3.30 -4.04 -28.73
CA TRP A 9 -3.17 -4.48 -27.35
C TRP A 9 -2.02 -5.49 -27.14
N GLN A 10 -1.70 -6.32 -28.14
CA GLN A 10 -0.57 -7.25 -28.05
C GLN A 10 0.76 -6.49 -28.09
N TRP A 11 0.86 -5.45 -28.93
CA TRP A 11 2.01 -4.56 -28.93
C TRP A 11 2.21 -3.84 -27.61
N LEU A 12 1.13 -3.39 -26.97
CA LEU A 12 1.19 -2.77 -25.64
C LEU A 12 1.91 -3.69 -24.65
N PHE A 13 1.42 -4.92 -24.49
CA PHE A 13 2.03 -5.88 -23.57
C PHE A 13 3.47 -6.25 -23.93
N LEU A 14 3.80 -6.39 -25.20
CA LEU A 14 5.17 -6.68 -25.64
C LEU A 14 6.12 -5.53 -25.27
N VAL A 15 5.74 -4.30 -25.56
CA VAL A 15 6.57 -3.12 -25.27
C VAL A 15 6.74 -2.93 -23.75
N GLU A 16 5.68 -3.11 -22.97
CA GLU A 16 5.74 -3.04 -21.52
C GLU A 16 6.58 -4.16 -20.86
N ALA A 17 6.64 -5.34 -21.49
CA ALA A 17 7.44 -6.45 -21.00
C ALA A 17 8.95 -6.26 -21.21
N ILE A 18 9.37 -5.53 -22.26
CA ILE A 18 10.80 -5.34 -22.61
C ILE A 18 11.63 -4.76 -21.45
N PRO A 19 11.25 -3.65 -20.79
CA PRO A 19 12.01 -3.10 -19.67
C PRO A 19 12.17 -4.11 -18.52
N SER A 20 11.11 -4.82 -18.16
CA SER A 20 11.15 -5.84 -17.10
C SER A 20 12.05 -7.01 -17.46
N PHE A 21 12.02 -7.46 -18.72
CA PHE A 21 12.88 -8.52 -19.23
C PHE A 21 14.35 -8.11 -19.19
N LEU A 22 14.69 -6.89 -19.63
CA LEU A 22 16.05 -6.36 -19.59
C LEU A 22 16.54 -6.20 -18.14
N LEU A 23 15.66 -5.68 -17.24
CA LEU A 23 15.97 -5.56 -15.82
C LEU A 23 16.28 -6.91 -15.16
N ALA A 24 15.63 -8.00 -15.57
CA ALA A 24 15.93 -9.32 -15.04
C ALA A 24 17.40 -9.71 -15.23
N PHE A 25 17.99 -9.44 -16.40
CA PHE A 25 19.41 -9.68 -16.61
C PHE A 25 20.31 -8.77 -15.78
N VAL A 26 19.92 -7.50 -15.60
CA VAL A 26 20.64 -6.58 -14.73
C VAL A 26 20.63 -7.09 -13.28
N VAL A 27 19.48 -7.51 -12.77
CA VAL A 27 19.32 -8.06 -11.41
C VAL A 27 20.18 -9.31 -11.25
N LEU A 28 20.10 -10.26 -12.17
CA LEU A 28 20.91 -11.50 -12.12
C LEU A 28 22.41 -11.24 -12.18
N ARG A 29 22.83 -10.12 -12.78
CA ARG A 29 24.27 -9.79 -12.92
C ARG A 29 24.82 -8.95 -11.79
N TYR A 30 23.99 -8.07 -11.20
CA TYR A 30 24.47 -7.03 -10.29
C TYR A 30 23.94 -7.17 -8.85
N LEU A 31 22.86 -7.93 -8.62
CA LEU A 31 22.31 -8.07 -7.29
C LEU A 31 22.94 -9.26 -6.56
N ASP A 32 23.58 -8.97 -5.44
CA ASP A 32 24.13 -10.00 -4.56
C ASP A 32 23.03 -10.69 -3.76
N ASN A 33 23.19 -11.97 -3.45
CA ASN A 33 22.19 -12.77 -2.76
C ASN A 33 22.10 -12.46 -1.25
N ASP A 34 23.19 -12.01 -0.65
CA ASP A 34 23.27 -11.68 0.77
C ASP A 34 24.33 -10.60 1.03
N VAL A 35 24.32 -10.06 2.27
CA VAL A 35 25.24 -9.01 2.68
C VAL A 35 26.70 -9.47 2.62
N LYS A 36 26.97 -10.76 2.88
CA LYS A 36 28.32 -11.30 2.90
C LYS A 36 28.93 -11.36 1.51
N SER A 37 28.11 -11.71 0.50
CA SER A 37 28.53 -11.81 -0.89
C SER A 37 28.67 -10.44 -1.57
N ALA A 38 28.12 -9.37 -0.99
CA ALA A 38 28.15 -8.03 -1.57
C ALA A 38 29.58 -7.49 -1.70
N THR A 39 30.05 -7.33 -2.95
CA THR A 39 31.43 -6.89 -3.24
C THR A 39 31.60 -5.37 -3.15
N TRP A 40 30.51 -4.63 -3.18
CA TRP A 40 30.46 -3.16 -3.11
C TRP A 40 30.43 -2.62 -1.67
N LEU A 41 30.26 -3.50 -0.65
CA LEU A 41 30.29 -3.15 0.76
C LEU A 41 31.68 -3.47 1.33
N SER A 42 32.21 -2.57 2.16
CA SER A 42 33.38 -2.84 3.00
C SER A 42 33.07 -3.82 4.13
N ASP A 43 34.08 -4.48 4.68
CA ASP A 43 33.87 -5.43 5.78
C ASP A 43 33.28 -4.76 7.04
N GLN A 44 33.60 -3.48 7.27
CA GLN A 44 33.02 -2.69 8.36
C GLN A 44 31.51 -2.43 8.15
N GLU A 45 31.11 -2.06 6.94
CA GLU A 45 29.70 -1.84 6.60
C GLU A 45 28.89 -3.14 6.68
N LYS A 46 29.45 -4.26 6.21
CA LYS A 46 28.84 -5.59 6.36
C LYS A 46 28.59 -5.93 7.82
N ALA A 47 29.62 -5.72 8.69
CA ALA A 47 29.46 -5.99 10.11
C ALA A 47 28.37 -5.15 10.79
N VAL A 48 28.27 -3.85 10.44
CA VAL A 48 27.23 -2.97 10.96
C VAL A 48 25.83 -3.44 10.50
N ILE A 49 25.67 -3.76 9.22
CA ILE A 49 24.37 -4.22 8.68
C ILE A 49 23.97 -5.56 9.32
N GLU A 50 24.91 -6.51 9.46
CA GLU A 50 24.63 -7.79 10.12
C GLU A 50 24.23 -7.61 11.58
N GLN A 51 24.90 -6.71 12.31
CA GLN A 51 24.57 -6.39 13.70
C GLN A 51 23.17 -5.78 13.82
N ASP A 52 22.81 -4.86 12.92
CA ASP A 52 21.49 -4.23 12.90
C ASP A 52 20.40 -5.25 12.56
N LEU A 53 20.63 -6.15 11.61
CA LEU A 53 19.70 -7.24 11.26
C LEU A 53 19.49 -8.21 12.42
N GLN A 54 20.57 -8.59 13.13
CA GLN A 54 20.48 -9.46 14.31
C GLN A 54 19.70 -8.78 15.43
N LYS A 55 19.96 -7.50 15.69
CA LYS A 55 19.23 -6.73 16.68
C LYS A 55 17.72 -6.61 16.33
N ASP A 56 17.40 -6.32 15.08
CA ASP A 56 15.99 -6.26 14.63
C ASP A 56 15.29 -7.61 14.79
N GLN A 57 16.01 -8.72 14.51
CA GLN A 57 15.47 -10.06 14.72
C GLN A 57 15.22 -10.35 16.20
N LEU A 58 16.18 -10.03 17.08
CA LEU A 58 16.01 -10.20 18.54
C LEU A 58 14.87 -9.36 19.08
N ASP A 59 14.73 -8.11 18.62
CA ASP A 59 13.62 -7.22 19.00
C ASP A 59 12.26 -7.76 18.54
N LYS A 60 12.20 -8.37 17.35
CA LYS A 60 11.01 -9.04 16.83
C LYS A 60 10.67 -10.29 17.65
N ASP A 61 11.63 -11.11 17.96
CA ASP A 61 11.45 -12.34 18.73
C ASP A 61 11.00 -12.03 20.17
N ALA A 62 11.59 -11.01 20.79
CA ALA A 62 11.19 -10.52 22.12
C ALA A 62 9.75 -9.96 22.11
N ALA A 63 9.40 -9.17 21.10
CA ALA A 63 8.03 -8.63 20.97
C ALA A 63 6.95 -9.69 20.74
N ASN A 64 7.35 -10.86 20.19
CA ASN A 64 6.47 -11.98 19.91
C ASN A 64 6.68 -13.17 20.88
N ALA A 65 7.43 -12.95 21.97
CA ALA A 65 7.60 -13.96 23.02
C ALA A 65 6.24 -14.39 23.57
N GLY A 66 5.94 -15.70 23.43
CA GLY A 66 4.63 -16.27 23.83
C GLY A 66 3.62 -16.46 22.70
N MET A 67 3.89 -16.01 21.48
CA MET A 67 3.07 -16.40 20.33
C MET A 67 3.61 -17.69 19.69
N PRO A 68 2.74 -18.64 19.31
CA PRO A 68 3.18 -19.85 18.59
C PRO A 68 3.71 -19.44 17.19
N GLN A 69 5.02 -19.34 17.08
CA GLN A 69 5.71 -18.81 15.88
C GLN A 69 5.61 -19.71 14.64
N HIS A 70 5.18 -20.96 14.79
CA HIS A 70 5.23 -21.98 13.73
C HIS A 70 3.87 -22.57 13.34
N SER A 71 2.76 -22.03 13.82
CA SER A 71 1.44 -22.58 13.56
C SER A 71 0.61 -21.71 12.64
N LEU A 72 0.25 -22.24 11.46
CA LEU A 72 -0.72 -21.60 10.55
C LEU A 72 -2.07 -21.34 11.23
N SER A 73 -2.51 -22.24 12.11
CA SER A 73 -3.77 -22.06 12.85
C SER A 73 -3.72 -20.90 13.83
N ALA A 74 -2.58 -20.66 14.48
CA ALA A 74 -2.39 -19.50 15.36
C ALA A 74 -2.42 -18.20 14.57
N MET A 75 -1.81 -18.16 13.39
CA MET A 75 -1.86 -17.02 12.47
C MET A 75 -3.31 -16.72 12.04
N LEU A 76 -4.08 -17.73 11.62
CA LEU A 76 -5.48 -17.56 11.21
C LEU A 76 -6.39 -17.10 12.38
N ARG A 77 -6.01 -17.40 13.62
CA ARG A 77 -6.72 -16.92 14.82
C ARG A 77 -6.28 -15.54 15.29
N ASN A 78 -5.22 -14.99 14.71
CA ASN A 78 -4.72 -13.67 15.06
C ASN A 78 -5.62 -12.57 14.44
N ARG A 79 -6.37 -11.88 15.30
CA ARG A 79 -7.28 -10.80 14.88
C ARG A 79 -6.58 -9.67 14.08
N PHE A 80 -5.29 -9.43 14.33
CA PHE A 80 -4.55 -8.38 13.65
C PHE A 80 -4.24 -8.74 12.19
N VAL A 81 -4.09 -10.03 11.87
CA VAL A 81 -3.94 -10.49 10.48
C VAL A 81 -5.20 -10.16 9.67
N TRP A 82 -6.36 -10.47 10.21
CA TRP A 82 -7.65 -10.15 9.58
C TRP A 82 -7.89 -8.64 9.48
N LEU A 83 -7.53 -7.90 10.53
CA LEU A 83 -7.67 -6.45 10.53
C LEU A 83 -6.77 -5.80 9.47
N LEU A 84 -5.52 -6.25 9.34
CA LEU A 84 -4.65 -5.83 8.25
C LEU A 84 -5.24 -6.19 6.88
N ALA A 85 -5.76 -7.42 6.71
CA ALA A 85 -6.36 -7.83 5.45
C ALA A 85 -7.56 -6.95 5.06
N VAL A 86 -8.42 -6.60 6.01
CA VAL A 86 -9.57 -5.71 5.78
C VAL A 86 -9.12 -4.28 5.48
N ILE A 87 -8.11 -3.75 6.18
CA ILE A 87 -7.54 -2.43 5.88
C ILE A 87 -6.97 -2.41 4.47
N PHE A 88 -6.20 -3.45 4.09
CA PHE A 88 -5.61 -3.57 2.76
C PHE A 88 -6.68 -3.65 1.67
N PHE A 89 -7.69 -4.46 1.88
CA PHE A 89 -8.84 -4.53 0.97
C PHE A 89 -9.53 -3.18 0.83
N SER A 90 -9.77 -2.49 1.96
CA SER A 90 -10.53 -1.24 2.00
C SER A 90 -9.87 -0.11 1.21
N PHE A 91 -8.54 0.02 1.26
CA PHE A 91 -7.92 1.06 0.44
C PHE A 91 -7.62 0.60 -0.98
N ASN A 92 -7.32 -0.69 -1.18
CA ASN A 92 -7.10 -1.23 -2.52
C ASN A 92 -8.35 -1.17 -3.40
N ILE A 93 -9.55 -1.30 -2.83
CA ILE A 93 -10.78 -1.20 -3.61
C ILE A 93 -10.93 0.20 -4.23
N GLY A 94 -10.54 1.26 -3.49
CA GLY A 94 -10.46 2.62 -4.01
C GLY A 94 -9.39 2.76 -5.10
N TYR A 95 -8.18 2.26 -4.83
CA TYR A 95 -7.06 2.31 -5.78
C TYR A 95 -7.37 1.61 -7.10
N TYR A 96 -7.79 0.34 -7.05
CA TYR A 96 -8.12 -0.41 -8.26
C TYR A 96 -9.37 0.11 -8.98
N GLY A 97 -10.37 0.57 -8.22
CA GLY A 97 -11.56 1.17 -8.81
C GLY A 97 -11.21 2.40 -9.66
N ILE A 98 -10.41 3.32 -9.13
CA ILE A 98 -9.94 4.48 -9.90
C ILE A 98 -9.10 4.02 -11.09
N ASN A 99 -8.10 3.16 -10.85
CA ASN A 99 -7.13 2.74 -11.85
C ASN A 99 -7.79 2.20 -13.12
N PHE A 100 -8.74 1.28 -12.97
CA PHE A 100 -9.41 0.65 -14.11
C PHE A 100 -10.42 1.58 -14.80
N TRP A 101 -11.06 2.48 -14.03
CA TRP A 101 -12.12 3.31 -14.56
C TRP A 101 -11.71 4.73 -14.93
N LEU A 102 -10.50 5.15 -14.61
CA LEU A 102 -10.01 6.52 -14.85
C LEU A 102 -10.19 6.97 -16.32
N PRO A 103 -9.82 6.20 -17.35
CA PRO A 103 -10.07 6.60 -18.74
C PRO A 103 -11.56 6.77 -19.04
N SER A 104 -12.41 5.89 -18.51
CA SER A 104 -13.88 5.97 -18.69
C SER A 104 -14.49 7.18 -17.98
N ILE A 105 -13.96 7.51 -16.79
CA ILE A 105 -14.37 8.70 -16.01
C ILE A 105 -14.00 9.98 -16.77
N ILE A 106 -12.80 10.05 -17.36
CA ILE A 106 -12.38 11.18 -18.19
C ILE A 106 -13.25 11.29 -19.43
N LYS A 107 -13.54 10.16 -20.09
CA LYS A 107 -14.39 10.12 -21.27
C LYS A 107 -15.81 10.60 -20.97
N SER A 108 -16.37 10.25 -19.82
CA SER A 108 -17.71 10.68 -19.39
C SER A 108 -17.81 12.18 -19.12
N SER A 109 -16.69 12.87 -18.85
CA SER A 109 -16.64 14.33 -18.66
C SER A 109 -16.65 15.13 -19.98
N GLY A 110 -16.71 14.44 -21.13
CA GLY A 110 -16.82 15.08 -22.45
C GLY A 110 -15.55 15.02 -23.31
N VAL A 111 -14.44 14.49 -22.80
CA VAL A 111 -13.19 14.31 -23.58
C VAL A 111 -13.34 13.08 -24.46
N GLN A 112 -13.20 13.24 -25.79
CA GLN A 112 -13.39 12.13 -26.76
C GLN A 112 -12.07 11.66 -27.40
N ASP A 113 -11.03 12.49 -27.38
CA ASP A 113 -9.72 12.17 -27.98
C ASP A 113 -8.93 11.22 -27.06
N ASP A 114 -8.58 10.04 -27.58
CA ASP A 114 -7.92 8.99 -26.82
C ASP A 114 -6.51 9.40 -26.33
N LEU A 115 -5.77 10.21 -27.09
CA LEU A 115 -4.46 10.72 -26.67
C LEU A 115 -4.61 11.68 -25.49
N THR A 116 -5.59 12.58 -25.56
CA THR A 116 -5.91 13.51 -24.47
C THR A 116 -6.36 12.76 -23.22
N ILE A 117 -7.19 11.71 -23.36
CA ILE A 117 -7.59 10.84 -22.24
C ILE A 117 -6.36 10.19 -21.59
N GLY A 118 -5.44 9.64 -22.39
CA GLY A 118 -4.21 9.03 -21.90
C GLY A 118 -3.30 10.02 -21.14
N LEU A 119 -3.11 11.21 -21.70
CA LEU A 119 -2.31 12.27 -21.07
C LEU A 119 -2.95 12.76 -19.76
N LEU A 120 -4.24 13.01 -19.75
CA LEU A 120 -4.98 13.38 -18.53
C LEU A 120 -4.93 12.28 -17.48
N ALA A 121 -5.04 11.01 -17.88
CA ALA A 121 -4.95 9.88 -16.96
C ALA A 121 -3.58 9.76 -16.28
N ALA A 122 -2.50 10.24 -16.88
CA ALA A 122 -1.17 10.25 -16.28
C ALA A 122 -1.02 11.29 -15.15
N VAL A 123 -1.75 12.41 -15.22
CA VAL A 123 -1.60 13.53 -14.28
C VAL A 123 -1.82 13.14 -12.81
N PRO A 124 -2.90 12.41 -12.43
CA PRO A 124 -3.13 11.99 -11.05
C PRO A 124 -1.98 11.14 -10.47
N TYR A 125 -1.31 10.34 -11.28
CA TYR A 125 -0.18 9.52 -10.82
C TYR A 125 1.04 10.36 -10.46
N ILE A 126 1.28 11.47 -11.15
CA ILE A 126 2.38 12.40 -10.84
C ILE A 126 2.15 13.00 -9.44
N PHE A 127 0.96 13.54 -9.18
CA PHE A 127 0.59 14.07 -7.86
C PHE A 127 0.60 12.97 -6.79
N GLY A 128 0.06 11.80 -7.12
CA GLY A 128 0.06 10.64 -6.24
C GLY A 128 1.46 10.20 -5.86
N ALA A 129 2.39 10.09 -6.81
CA ALA A 129 3.78 9.73 -6.57
C ALA A 129 4.50 10.76 -5.69
N ALA A 130 4.32 12.06 -5.98
CA ALA A 130 4.92 13.14 -5.19
C ALA A 130 4.44 13.10 -3.73
N PHE A 131 3.13 12.98 -3.53
CA PHE A 131 2.56 12.92 -2.18
C PHE A 131 2.92 11.60 -1.46
N MET A 132 2.97 10.48 -2.17
CA MET A 132 3.43 9.19 -1.65
C MET A 132 4.85 9.28 -1.08
N LEU A 133 5.79 9.86 -1.81
CA LEU A 133 7.17 10.05 -1.36
C LEU A 133 7.24 10.96 -0.14
N TRP A 134 6.50 12.07 -0.15
CA TRP A 134 6.44 12.99 0.98
C TRP A 134 5.85 12.34 2.22
N ASN A 135 4.69 11.68 2.11
CA ASN A 135 4.00 11.02 3.22
C ASN A 135 4.85 9.90 3.84
N SER A 136 5.47 9.07 2.99
CA SER A 136 6.31 7.98 3.46
C SER A 136 7.54 8.50 4.22
N ARG A 137 8.23 9.48 3.64
CA ARG A 137 9.38 10.11 4.29
C ARG A 137 8.99 10.79 5.61
N HIS A 138 7.86 11.50 5.64
CA HIS A 138 7.37 12.14 6.87
C HIS A 138 6.98 11.10 7.93
N SER A 139 6.34 10.00 7.54
CA SER A 139 6.03 8.86 8.42
C SER A 139 7.29 8.25 9.02
N ASP A 140 8.36 8.06 8.22
CA ASP A 140 9.62 7.51 8.68
C ASP A 140 10.35 8.46 9.65
N LEU A 141 10.40 9.75 9.34
CA LEU A 141 11.00 10.77 10.21
C LEU A 141 10.29 10.90 11.56
N LYS A 142 8.95 10.81 11.57
CA LYS A 142 8.13 10.88 12.78
C LYS A 142 8.03 9.53 13.50
N GLN A 143 8.45 8.45 12.86
CA GLN A 143 8.30 7.06 13.32
C GLN A 143 6.85 6.75 13.72
N GLU A 144 5.89 7.27 12.94
CA GLU A 144 4.47 7.18 13.16
C GLU A 144 3.76 6.68 11.88
N ARG A 145 2.97 5.62 11.98
CA ARG A 145 2.33 4.97 10.83
C ARG A 145 0.80 5.17 10.81
N ARG A 146 0.15 5.22 11.97
CA ARG A 146 -1.33 5.22 12.06
C ARG A 146 -1.95 6.45 11.43
N TRP A 147 -1.46 7.65 11.77
CA TRP A 147 -1.94 8.90 11.19
C TRP A 147 -1.55 9.05 9.73
N HIS A 148 -0.39 8.50 9.32
CA HIS A 148 0.06 8.50 7.92
C HIS A 148 -0.67 7.45 7.05
N ILE A 149 -1.57 6.69 7.63
CA ILE A 149 -2.55 5.86 6.93
C ILE A 149 -3.94 6.50 7.02
N ALA A 150 -4.37 6.92 8.22
CA ALA A 150 -5.72 7.45 8.43
C ALA A 150 -5.97 8.75 7.65
N ILE A 151 -5.04 9.72 7.73
CA ILE A 151 -5.20 11.02 7.06
C ILE A 151 -5.25 10.86 5.53
N PRO A 152 -4.29 10.17 4.88
CA PRO A 152 -4.36 9.96 3.43
C PRO A 152 -5.60 9.18 2.99
N ALA A 153 -6.09 8.22 3.77
CA ALA A 153 -7.35 7.53 3.46
C ALA A 153 -8.54 8.50 3.41
N ILE A 154 -8.65 9.41 4.39
CA ILE A 154 -9.69 10.45 4.39
C ILE A 154 -9.49 11.44 3.23
N VAL A 155 -8.25 11.86 2.95
CA VAL A 155 -7.93 12.73 1.79
C VAL A 155 -8.37 12.06 0.48
N GLY A 156 -8.07 10.77 0.32
CA GLY A 156 -8.51 9.98 -0.82
C GLY A 156 -10.03 9.92 -0.94
N ALA A 157 -10.73 9.69 0.17
CA ALA A 157 -12.20 9.65 0.20
C ALA A 157 -12.83 11.01 -0.16
N ILE A 158 -12.27 12.11 0.35
CA ILE A 158 -12.69 13.47 0.01
C ILE A 158 -12.49 13.70 -1.50
N GLY A 159 -11.33 13.35 -2.04
CA GLY A 159 -11.05 13.45 -3.47
C GLY A 159 -12.06 12.72 -4.33
N LEU A 160 -12.39 11.46 -4.01
CA LEU A 160 -13.41 10.69 -4.72
C LEU A 160 -14.81 11.32 -4.64
N THR A 161 -15.20 11.74 -3.43
CA THR A 161 -16.50 12.34 -3.19
C THR A 161 -16.70 13.62 -4.00
N PHE A 162 -15.70 14.52 -3.94
CA PHE A 162 -15.79 15.78 -4.69
C PHE A 162 -15.60 15.61 -6.20
N SER A 163 -14.83 14.61 -6.64
CA SER A 163 -14.77 14.24 -8.05
C SER A 163 -16.14 13.81 -8.57
N ALA A 164 -16.86 12.98 -7.82
CA ALA A 164 -18.21 12.54 -8.14
C ALA A 164 -19.22 13.71 -8.21
N LEU A 165 -19.07 14.72 -7.34
CA LEU A 165 -19.92 15.91 -7.34
C LEU A 165 -19.66 16.86 -8.53
N ASN A 166 -18.53 16.71 -9.21
CA ASN A 166 -18.09 17.60 -10.30
C ASN A 166 -18.03 16.89 -11.66
N GLU A 167 -18.83 15.85 -11.90
CA GLU A 167 -18.87 15.12 -13.19
C GLU A 167 -19.06 16.03 -14.41
N GLY A 168 -19.76 17.15 -14.25
CA GLY A 168 -20.03 18.10 -15.34
C GLY A 168 -18.85 19.00 -15.74
N SER A 169 -17.70 18.93 -15.05
CA SER A 169 -16.52 19.73 -15.33
C SER A 169 -15.26 18.88 -15.30
N THR A 170 -14.67 18.62 -16.48
CA THR A 170 -13.43 17.84 -16.61
C THR A 170 -12.32 18.41 -15.71
N PHE A 171 -12.17 19.73 -15.63
CA PHE A 171 -11.12 20.37 -14.83
C PHE A 171 -11.27 20.05 -13.32
N TRP A 172 -12.46 20.34 -12.74
CA TRP A 172 -12.67 20.11 -11.31
C TRP A 172 -12.72 18.63 -10.96
N MET A 173 -13.33 17.80 -11.79
CA MET A 173 -13.31 16.35 -11.65
C MET A 173 -11.86 15.83 -11.59
N MET A 174 -11.02 16.22 -12.54
CA MET A 174 -9.62 15.80 -12.58
C MET A 174 -8.80 16.34 -11.41
N ALA A 175 -9.03 17.59 -10.99
CA ALA A 175 -8.37 18.15 -9.81
C ALA A 175 -8.65 17.29 -8.55
N TRP A 176 -9.89 16.88 -8.36
CA TRP A 176 -10.26 16.01 -7.23
C TRP A 176 -9.79 14.56 -7.40
N ILE A 177 -9.68 14.04 -8.62
CA ILE A 177 -9.02 12.75 -8.89
C ILE A 177 -7.54 12.82 -8.52
N CYS A 178 -6.84 13.92 -8.76
CA CYS A 178 -5.45 14.10 -8.30
C CYS A 178 -5.36 14.03 -6.77
N VAL A 179 -6.30 14.65 -6.05
CA VAL A 179 -6.38 14.53 -4.58
C VAL A 179 -6.67 13.08 -4.15
N ALA A 180 -7.60 12.40 -4.82
CA ALA A 180 -7.93 11.01 -4.55
C ALA A 180 -6.73 10.07 -4.73
N MET A 181 -6.00 10.22 -5.84
CA MET A 181 -4.81 9.43 -6.14
C MET A 181 -3.66 9.75 -5.17
N SER A 182 -3.51 11.01 -4.77
CA SER A 182 -2.53 11.40 -3.75
C SER A 182 -2.80 10.70 -2.42
N GLY A 183 -4.05 10.68 -1.98
CA GLY A 183 -4.45 9.95 -0.78
C GLY A 183 -4.20 8.44 -0.91
N THR A 184 -4.73 7.82 -1.95
CA THR A 184 -4.72 6.35 -2.13
C THR A 184 -3.32 5.79 -2.35
N LEU A 185 -2.51 6.37 -3.24
CA LEU A 185 -1.15 5.90 -3.51
C LEU A 185 -0.23 6.02 -2.29
N SER A 186 -0.41 7.07 -1.48
CA SER A 186 0.43 7.27 -0.30
C SER A 186 0.20 6.25 0.81
N LEU A 187 -0.92 5.50 0.77
CA LEU A 187 -1.19 4.40 1.71
C LEU A 187 -0.26 3.20 1.48
N ILE A 188 0.10 2.93 0.23
CA ILE A 188 0.77 1.69 -0.17
C ILE A 188 2.08 1.46 0.60
N PRO A 189 3.11 2.33 0.54
CA PRO A 189 4.38 2.06 1.20
C PRO A 189 4.27 2.07 2.72
N THR A 190 3.46 2.97 3.28
CA THR A 190 3.25 3.04 4.73
C THR A 190 2.55 1.78 5.25
N TYR A 191 1.56 1.27 4.50
CA TYR A 191 0.86 0.03 4.87
C TYR A 191 1.74 -1.21 4.72
N ILE A 192 2.49 -1.35 3.61
CA ILE A 192 3.34 -2.53 3.35
C ILE A 192 4.38 -2.75 4.47
N SER A 193 4.77 -1.69 5.18
CA SER A 193 5.69 -1.81 6.32
C SER A 193 5.04 -2.47 7.55
N LEU A 194 3.71 -2.51 7.68
CA LEU A 194 3.02 -2.98 8.89
C LEU A 194 3.05 -4.50 9.10
N PRO A 195 2.78 -5.36 8.09
CA PRO A 195 2.78 -6.80 8.31
C PRO A 195 4.11 -7.32 8.86
N GLY A 196 5.24 -6.78 8.38
CA GLY A 196 6.58 -7.15 8.85
C GLY A 196 6.88 -6.74 10.30
N THR A 197 6.13 -5.79 10.86
CA THR A 197 6.27 -5.41 12.28
C THR A 197 5.41 -6.22 13.22
N LEU A 198 4.30 -6.79 12.70
CA LEU A 198 3.30 -7.51 13.48
C LEU A 198 3.48 -9.04 13.43
N LEU A 199 4.17 -9.52 12.40
CA LEU A 199 4.33 -10.95 12.13
C LEU A 199 5.82 -11.30 12.12
N SER A 200 6.18 -12.40 12.78
CA SER A 200 7.55 -12.91 12.83
C SER A 200 7.59 -14.42 12.60
N GLY A 201 8.78 -14.95 12.34
CA GLY A 201 9.01 -16.38 12.11
C GLY A 201 8.42 -16.90 10.79
N THR A 202 8.33 -18.20 10.63
CA THR A 202 7.81 -18.87 9.42
C THR A 202 6.33 -18.59 9.17
N ALA A 203 5.54 -18.36 10.22
CA ALA A 203 4.14 -17.96 10.10
C ALA A 203 3.95 -16.54 9.54
N ALA A 204 4.97 -15.68 9.61
CA ALA A 204 4.91 -14.33 9.06
C ALA A 204 4.72 -14.34 7.54
N ALA A 205 5.46 -15.18 6.82
CA ALA A 205 5.33 -15.28 5.37
C ALA A 205 3.92 -15.69 4.95
N ALA A 206 3.34 -16.68 5.64
CA ALA A 206 1.96 -17.12 5.39
C ALA A 206 0.93 -16.03 5.76
N GLY A 207 1.16 -15.31 6.87
CA GLY A 207 0.31 -14.17 7.27
C GLY A 207 0.34 -13.03 6.27
N ILE A 208 1.52 -12.65 5.78
CA ILE A 208 1.70 -11.64 4.73
C ILE A 208 1.03 -12.10 3.44
N ALA A 209 1.19 -13.38 3.05
CA ALA A 209 0.55 -13.92 1.87
C ALA A 209 -1.00 -13.87 1.98
N LEU A 210 -1.57 -14.24 3.13
CA LEU A 210 -3.00 -14.16 3.39
C LEU A 210 -3.51 -12.71 3.29
N VAL A 211 -2.84 -11.78 3.96
CA VAL A 211 -3.18 -10.35 3.92
C VAL A 211 -3.16 -9.83 2.49
N ASN A 212 -2.11 -10.15 1.73
CA ASN A 212 -1.99 -9.76 0.33
C ASN A 212 -3.08 -10.40 -0.54
N SER A 213 -3.36 -11.68 -0.35
CA SER A 213 -4.39 -12.39 -1.14
C SER A 213 -5.76 -11.76 -0.94
N ILE A 214 -6.17 -11.51 0.31
CA ILE A 214 -7.46 -10.88 0.62
C ILE A 214 -7.49 -9.44 0.12
N GLY A 215 -6.42 -8.66 0.37
CA GLY A 215 -6.35 -7.27 -0.07
C GLY A 215 -6.40 -7.11 -1.58
N ASN A 216 -5.80 -8.03 -2.34
CA ASN A 216 -5.81 -8.00 -3.80
C ASN A 216 -7.14 -8.47 -4.42
N LEU A 217 -8.03 -9.13 -3.68
CA LEU A 217 -9.41 -9.35 -4.14
C LEU A 217 -10.12 -8.04 -4.47
N ALA A 218 -9.70 -6.95 -3.86
CA ALA A 218 -10.17 -5.60 -4.19
C ALA A 218 -9.99 -5.23 -5.68
N GLY A 219 -8.98 -5.83 -6.35
CA GLY A 219 -8.76 -5.65 -7.79
C GLY A 219 -9.88 -6.23 -8.66
N PHE A 220 -10.61 -7.21 -8.13
CA PHE A 220 -11.83 -7.72 -8.75
C PHE A 220 -13.06 -6.90 -8.30
N PHE A 221 -13.24 -6.73 -7.00
CA PHE A 221 -14.44 -6.09 -6.45
C PHE A 221 -14.55 -4.61 -6.80
N GLY A 222 -13.45 -3.84 -6.76
CA GLY A 222 -13.47 -2.40 -7.04
C GLY A 222 -14.01 -2.07 -8.43
N PRO A 223 -13.37 -2.54 -9.51
CA PRO A 223 -13.86 -2.34 -10.87
C PRO A 223 -15.25 -2.92 -11.12
N THR A 224 -15.55 -4.10 -10.55
CA THR A 224 -16.85 -4.78 -10.76
C THR A 224 -17.99 -3.99 -10.11
N VAL A 225 -17.82 -3.51 -8.88
CA VAL A 225 -18.82 -2.72 -8.16
C VAL A 225 -19.09 -1.40 -8.91
N LEU A 226 -18.00 -0.74 -9.36
CA LEU A 226 -18.13 0.51 -10.10
C LEU A 226 -18.85 0.28 -11.45
N GLY A 227 -18.49 -0.79 -12.19
CA GLY A 227 -19.15 -1.16 -13.44
C GLY A 227 -20.61 -1.47 -13.25
N TRP A 228 -20.96 -2.31 -12.29
CA TRP A 228 -22.34 -2.67 -11.99
C TRP A 228 -23.19 -1.45 -11.61
N LEU A 229 -22.64 -0.54 -10.80
CA LEU A 229 -23.35 0.70 -10.45
C LEU A 229 -23.53 1.62 -11.66
N LYS A 230 -22.52 1.74 -12.52
CA LYS A 230 -22.64 2.50 -13.76
C LYS A 230 -23.75 1.94 -14.66
N ASP A 231 -23.79 0.61 -14.82
CA ASP A 231 -24.80 -0.04 -15.67
C ASP A 231 -26.23 0.12 -15.10
N THR A 232 -26.37 0.14 -13.76
CA THR A 232 -27.68 0.26 -13.11
C THR A 232 -28.15 1.71 -12.91
N THR A 233 -27.23 2.65 -12.67
CA THR A 233 -27.54 4.06 -12.36
C THR A 233 -27.30 5.01 -13.54
N GLY A 234 -26.58 4.55 -14.58
CA GLY A 234 -26.16 5.38 -15.71
C GLY A 234 -25.01 6.35 -15.40
N SER A 235 -24.51 6.38 -14.15
CA SER A 235 -23.46 7.31 -13.70
C SER A 235 -22.32 6.58 -12.98
N THR A 236 -21.09 7.07 -13.15
CA THR A 236 -19.92 6.61 -12.42
C THR A 236 -19.85 7.15 -10.99
N SER A 237 -20.56 8.25 -10.69
CA SER A 237 -20.55 8.91 -9.37
C SER A 237 -20.99 7.99 -8.25
N SER A 238 -22.02 7.17 -8.46
CA SER A 238 -22.49 6.20 -7.44
C SER A 238 -21.38 5.23 -7.03
N GLY A 239 -20.57 4.76 -7.99
CA GLY A 239 -19.42 3.91 -7.73
C GLY A 239 -18.33 4.63 -6.95
N LEU A 240 -18.02 5.89 -7.31
CA LEU A 240 -17.02 6.69 -6.62
C LEU A 240 -17.38 6.93 -5.14
N TYR A 241 -18.67 7.12 -4.80
CA TYR A 241 -19.10 7.24 -3.40
C TYR A 241 -18.89 5.96 -2.60
N ILE A 242 -19.13 4.78 -3.20
CA ILE A 242 -18.88 3.51 -2.53
C ILE A 242 -17.37 3.31 -2.30
N LEU A 243 -16.52 3.60 -3.30
CA LEU A 243 -15.07 3.55 -3.13
C LEU A 243 -14.59 4.51 -2.03
N ALA A 244 -15.16 5.72 -1.97
CA ALA A 244 -14.90 6.70 -0.91
C ALA A 244 -15.29 6.14 0.47
N GLY A 245 -16.44 5.45 0.57
CA GLY A 245 -16.89 4.80 1.80
C GLY A 245 -15.88 3.76 2.33
N PHE A 246 -15.30 2.95 1.46
CA PHE A 246 -14.24 2.01 1.83
C PHE A 246 -12.97 2.71 2.32
N LEU A 247 -12.59 3.83 1.72
CA LEU A 247 -11.45 4.63 2.18
C LEU A 247 -11.73 5.27 3.56
N VAL A 248 -12.95 5.77 3.78
CA VAL A 248 -13.36 6.26 5.12
C VAL A 248 -13.28 5.14 6.15
N LEU A 249 -13.70 3.92 5.80
CA LEU A 249 -13.63 2.77 6.70
C LEU A 249 -12.18 2.40 7.08
N CYS A 250 -11.23 2.58 6.17
CA CYS A 250 -9.81 2.33 6.44
C CYS A 250 -9.29 3.16 7.62
N ALA A 251 -9.72 4.42 7.74
CA ALA A 251 -9.23 5.34 8.78
C ALA A 251 -9.50 4.89 10.22
N PRO A 252 -10.71 4.51 10.64
CA PRO A 252 -10.95 4.00 11.99
C PRO A 252 -10.32 2.62 12.21
N LEU A 253 -10.28 1.76 11.20
CA LEU A 253 -9.74 0.39 11.33
C LEU A 253 -8.27 0.40 11.75
N ILE A 254 -7.45 1.31 11.25
CA ILE A 254 -6.03 1.39 11.63
C ILE A 254 -5.85 1.71 13.11
N PHE A 255 -6.78 2.47 13.73
CA PHE A 255 -6.72 2.80 15.14
C PHE A 255 -7.09 1.64 16.07
N LEU A 256 -7.73 0.57 15.55
CA LEU A 256 -7.96 -0.67 16.29
C LEU A 256 -6.66 -1.46 16.53
N ILE A 257 -5.61 -1.19 15.75
CA ILE A 257 -4.28 -1.76 16.00
C ILE A 257 -3.57 -0.88 17.03
N PRO A 258 -3.11 -1.42 18.17
CA PRO A 258 -2.39 -0.63 19.18
C PRO A 258 -1.16 0.08 18.60
N ALA A 259 -0.96 1.34 18.95
CA ALA A 259 0.14 2.17 18.44
C ALA A 259 1.52 1.52 18.65
N ARG A 260 1.72 0.91 19.83
CA ARG A 260 2.96 0.19 20.18
C ARG A 260 3.35 -0.95 19.24
N LEU A 261 2.40 -1.49 18.48
CA LEU A 261 2.66 -2.58 17.54
C LEU A 261 3.03 -2.08 16.14
N VAL A 262 2.60 -0.89 15.75
CA VAL A 262 2.78 -0.35 14.39
C VAL A 262 3.69 0.87 14.31
N ASN A 263 3.76 1.68 15.38
CA ASN A 263 4.61 2.86 15.43
C ASN A 263 5.98 2.51 16.03
N PRO A 264 7.09 2.64 15.30
CA PRO A 264 8.42 2.36 15.84
C PRO A 264 8.76 3.20 17.06
N ARG A 265 8.28 4.46 17.12
CA ARG A 265 8.46 5.36 18.26
C ARG A 265 7.87 4.78 19.55
N ASP A 266 6.61 4.36 19.50
CA ASP A 266 5.87 3.89 20.69
C ASP A 266 6.41 2.53 21.15
N ARG A 267 6.91 1.70 20.23
CA ARG A 267 7.57 0.43 20.53
C ARG A 267 8.85 0.62 21.32
N LYS A 268 9.73 1.55 20.92
CA LYS A 268 10.97 1.88 21.64
C LYS A 268 10.68 2.34 23.07
N THR A 269 9.67 3.20 23.23
CA THR A 269 9.27 3.70 24.56
C THR A 269 8.75 2.59 25.47
N ALA A 270 7.98 1.64 24.93
CA ALA A 270 7.46 0.51 25.70
C ALA A 270 8.60 -0.42 26.20
N VAL A 271 9.56 -0.76 25.33
CA VAL A 271 10.72 -1.58 25.67
C VAL A 271 11.59 -0.89 26.74
N GLN A 272 11.82 0.40 26.62
CA GLN A 272 12.58 1.17 27.62
C GLN A 272 11.89 1.18 28.99
N ALA A 273 10.56 1.35 29.01
CA ALA A 273 9.80 1.32 30.26
C ALA A 273 9.86 -0.05 30.94
N GLU A 274 9.77 -1.14 30.17
CA GLU A 274 9.86 -2.50 30.69
C GLU A 274 11.23 -2.79 31.26
N ASN A 275 12.31 -2.43 30.55
CA ASN A 275 13.68 -2.58 31.03
C ASN A 275 13.93 -1.77 32.31
N THR A 276 13.37 -0.58 32.45
CA THR A 276 13.49 0.24 33.66
C THR A 276 12.80 -0.41 34.85
N VAL A 277 11.67 -1.08 34.65
CA VAL A 277 10.94 -1.82 35.69
C VAL A 277 11.71 -3.06 36.13
N LEU A 278 12.29 -3.80 35.19
CA LEU A 278 13.11 -4.99 35.49
C LEU A 278 14.37 -4.64 36.26
N THR A 279 15.06 -3.56 35.88
CA THR A 279 16.25 -3.08 36.60
C THR A 279 15.94 -2.68 38.04
N LYS A 280 14.78 -2.03 38.27
CA LYS A 280 14.32 -1.68 39.64
C LYS A 280 13.95 -2.90 40.48
N ARG A 281 13.44 -3.98 39.88
CA ARG A 281 13.09 -5.22 40.59
C ARG A 281 14.29 -6.11 40.87
N GLY A 282 15.38 -6.01 40.10
CA GLY A 282 16.61 -6.78 40.30
C GLY A 282 17.54 -6.17 41.35
N HIS A 283 17.21 -5.00 41.92
CA HIS A 283 17.95 -4.34 43.00
C HIS A 283 17.27 -4.45 44.38
N ILE A 284 16.23 -5.29 44.50
CA ILE A 284 15.59 -5.68 45.76
C ILE A 284 15.87 -7.17 45.98
#